data_0900fd11ade5636c14f6118589a45c27
#
_entry.id   0900fd11ade5636c14f6118589a45c27
#
_cell.length_a   1.000
_cell.length_b   1.000
_cell.length_c   1.000
_cell.angle_alpha   90.00
_cell.angle_beta   90.00
_cell.angle_gamma   90.00
#
_symmetry.space_group_name_H-M   'P 1'
#
loop_
_entity.id
_entity.type
_entity.pdbx_description
1 polymer ?
#
loop_
_entity_poly.entity_id
_entity_poly.type
_entity_poly.pdbx_seq_one_letter_code
_entity_poly.pdbx_strand_id
1 'polypeptide(L)'
;MHWILLAGFIAAHVLAYVAVLRHLKGFAAERAIAIYHGLAFAAVFAAVVVAFARGTIGFAASCGLLALQYLYSLSFLELWSLAEGSYSLQILLRVSRQASISREEILASCEAIGADKKRNRLHDLQSLGLVAEAPDGTFKLSAMGTMLVDMLSLIMRLTTIREVG
;
A
#
# COMPACT_ATOMS: atom_id res chain seq x y z
N MET A 1 -17.52 5.73 24.87
CA MET A 1 -17.88 4.37 24.43
C MET A 1 -17.41 4.08 22.98
N HIS A 2 -17.76 4.91 22.00
CA HIS A 2 -17.43 4.66 20.57
C HIS A 2 -15.93 4.54 20.25
N TRP A 3 -15.08 5.31 20.93
CA TRP A 3 -13.62 5.23 20.79
C TRP A 3 -13.05 3.88 21.23
N ILE A 4 -13.59 3.31 22.32
CA ILE A 4 -13.18 1.98 22.81
C ILE A 4 -13.58 0.90 21.81
N LEU A 5 -14.78 1.01 21.22
CA LEU A 5 -15.24 0.09 20.18
C LEU A 5 -14.37 0.15 18.94
N LEU A 6 -13.98 1.36 18.48
CA LEU A 6 -13.06 1.51 17.36
C LEU A 6 -11.66 0.96 17.69
N ALA A 7 -11.13 1.24 18.87
CA ALA A 7 -9.84 0.70 19.31
C ALA A 7 -9.86 -0.84 19.35
N GLY A 8 -10.94 -1.42 19.88
CA GLY A 8 -11.16 -2.88 19.88
C GLY A 8 -11.26 -3.46 18.48
N PHE A 9 -11.96 -2.78 17.57
CA PHE A 9 -12.04 -3.17 16.16
C PHE A 9 -10.66 -3.15 15.48
N ILE A 10 -9.90 -2.05 15.66
CA ILE A 10 -8.53 -1.94 15.11
C ILE A 10 -7.63 -3.05 15.64
N ALA A 11 -7.67 -3.31 16.96
CA ALA A 11 -6.89 -4.39 17.57
C ALA A 11 -7.27 -5.77 16.99
N ALA A 12 -8.56 -6.07 16.89
CA ALA A 12 -9.06 -7.32 16.30
C ALA A 12 -8.65 -7.44 14.82
N HIS A 13 -8.73 -6.34 14.06
CA HIS A 13 -8.33 -6.30 12.65
C HIS A 13 -6.83 -6.59 12.47
N VAL A 14 -5.95 -5.98 13.28
CA VAL A 14 -4.50 -6.27 13.27
C VAL A 14 -4.25 -7.72 13.67
N LEU A 15 -4.88 -8.20 14.74
CA LEU A 15 -4.71 -9.59 15.22
C LEU A 15 -5.17 -10.60 14.16
N ALA A 16 -6.30 -10.36 13.50
CA ALA A 16 -6.78 -11.22 12.42
C ALA A 16 -5.78 -11.30 11.27
N TYR A 17 -5.17 -10.16 10.88
CA TYR A 17 -4.12 -10.16 9.87
C TYR A 17 -2.90 -10.96 10.34
N VAL A 18 -2.36 -10.64 11.51
CA VAL A 18 -1.11 -11.25 12.02
C VAL A 18 -1.27 -12.74 12.31
N ALA A 19 -2.40 -13.17 12.88
CA ALA A 19 -2.61 -14.54 13.30
C ALA A 19 -3.05 -15.47 12.16
N VAL A 20 -3.81 -14.95 11.18
CA VAL A 20 -4.47 -15.79 10.18
C VAL A 20 -4.11 -15.35 8.76
N LEU A 21 -4.43 -14.12 8.38
CA LEU A 21 -4.44 -13.70 6.99
C LEU A 21 -3.06 -13.70 6.34
N ARG A 22 -2.01 -13.31 7.08
CA ARG A 22 -0.63 -13.29 6.57
C ARG A 22 -0.12 -14.67 6.13
N HIS A 23 -0.73 -15.75 6.62
CA HIS A 23 -0.35 -17.13 6.29
C HIS A 23 -1.06 -17.63 5.02
N LEU A 24 -2.06 -16.91 4.54
CA LEU A 24 -2.80 -17.27 3.33
C LEU A 24 -2.08 -16.71 2.11
N LYS A 25 -1.77 -17.56 1.14
CA LYS A 25 -1.05 -17.16 -0.09
C LYS A 25 -1.72 -16.00 -0.85
N GLY A 26 -3.07 -15.93 -0.81
CA GLY A 26 -3.82 -14.84 -1.45
C GLY A 26 -3.64 -13.47 -0.79
N PHE A 27 -3.23 -13.42 0.48
CA PHE A 27 -2.99 -12.19 1.23
C PHE A 27 -1.53 -11.71 1.18
N ALA A 28 -0.66 -12.39 0.44
CA ALA A 28 0.68 -11.89 0.13
C ALA A 28 0.67 -10.82 -0.97
N ALA A 29 -0.45 -10.65 -1.69
CA ALA A 29 -0.58 -9.66 -2.74
C ALA A 29 -1.00 -8.28 -2.18
N GLU A 30 -0.34 -7.21 -2.60
CA GLU A 30 -0.63 -5.82 -2.23
C GLU A 30 -2.12 -5.46 -2.41
N ARG A 31 -2.71 -5.89 -3.53
CA ARG A 31 -4.14 -5.69 -3.82
C ARG A 31 -5.06 -6.30 -2.75
N ALA A 32 -4.75 -7.48 -2.24
CA ALA A 32 -5.57 -8.14 -1.22
C ALA A 32 -5.53 -7.39 0.11
N ILE A 33 -4.36 -6.86 0.49
CA ILE A 33 -4.20 -6.03 1.69
C ILE A 33 -4.96 -4.71 1.53
N ALA A 34 -4.86 -4.05 0.37
CA ALA A 34 -5.61 -2.82 0.09
C ALA A 34 -7.13 -3.05 0.17
N ILE A 35 -7.64 -4.16 -0.41
CA ILE A 35 -9.06 -4.53 -0.32
C ILE A 35 -9.47 -4.80 1.13
N TYR A 36 -8.65 -5.52 1.91
CA TYR A 36 -8.92 -5.81 3.32
C TYR A 36 -9.11 -4.54 4.14
N HIS A 37 -8.21 -3.55 3.98
CA HIS A 37 -8.32 -2.25 4.63
C HIS A 37 -9.47 -1.41 4.09
N GLY A 38 -9.75 -1.47 2.80
CA GLY A 38 -10.89 -0.80 2.17
C GLY A 38 -12.23 -1.32 2.73
N LEU A 39 -12.38 -2.64 2.88
CA LEU A 39 -13.57 -3.24 3.48
C LEU A 39 -13.73 -2.88 4.96
N ALA A 40 -12.63 -2.87 5.71
CA ALA A 40 -12.64 -2.42 7.10
C ALA A 40 -13.07 -0.95 7.23
N PHE A 41 -12.56 -0.08 6.36
CA PHE A 41 -12.96 1.33 6.32
C PHE A 41 -14.45 1.47 5.96
N ALA A 42 -14.94 0.75 4.95
CA ALA A 42 -16.34 0.77 4.55
C ALA A 42 -17.28 0.31 5.69
N ALA A 43 -16.89 -0.72 6.45
CA ALA A 43 -17.66 -1.19 7.60
C ALA A 43 -17.74 -0.14 8.72
N VAL A 44 -16.61 0.49 9.06
CA VAL A 44 -16.57 1.58 10.06
C VAL A 44 -17.36 2.79 9.57
N PHE A 45 -17.22 3.16 8.30
CA PHE A 45 -17.97 4.26 7.69
C PHE A 45 -19.48 4.01 7.81
N ALA A 46 -19.96 2.84 7.41
CA ALA A 46 -21.39 2.48 7.53
C ALA A 46 -21.87 2.53 8.99
N ALA A 47 -21.09 2.00 9.94
CA ALA A 47 -21.43 2.05 11.36
C ALA A 47 -21.51 3.50 11.91
N VAL A 48 -20.57 4.36 11.50
CA VAL A 48 -20.57 5.80 11.89
C VAL A 48 -21.78 6.52 11.29
N VAL A 49 -22.10 6.28 10.01
CA VAL A 49 -23.29 6.90 9.36
C VAL A 49 -24.58 6.48 10.07
N VAL A 50 -24.74 5.19 10.40
CA VAL A 50 -25.92 4.71 11.14
C VAL A 50 -25.99 5.32 12.54
N ALA A 51 -24.86 5.40 13.26
CA ALA A 51 -24.81 5.99 14.60
C ALA A 51 -25.12 7.49 14.56
N PHE A 52 -24.64 8.22 13.58
CA PHE A 52 -24.95 9.64 13.34
C PHE A 52 -26.43 9.84 13.01
N ALA A 53 -26.97 9.04 12.08
CA ALA A 53 -28.39 9.12 11.70
C ALA A 53 -29.34 8.83 12.88
N ARG A 54 -28.92 7.97 13.83
CA ARG A 54 -29.67 7.69 15.07
C ARG A 54 -29.45 8.74 16.17
N GLY A 55 -28.63 9.77 15.93
CA GLY A 55 -28.32 10.80 16.91
C GLY A 55 -27.47 10.31 18.09
N THR A 56 -26.85 9.12 18.00
CA THR A 56 -26.02 8.55 19.08
C THR A 56 -24.62 9.14 19.13
N ILE A 57 -24.17 9.76 18.03
CA ILE A 57 -22.88 10.48 17.93
C ILE A 57 -23.09 11.81 17.21
N GLY A 58 -22.34 12.84 17.60
CA GLY A 58 -22.34 14.13 16.91
C GLY A 58 -21.36 14.17 15.74
N PHE A 59 -21.47 15.21 14.91
CA PHE A 59 -20.66 15.41 13.71
C PHE A 59 -19.14 15.34 13.97
N ALA A 60 -18.67 16.07 14.99
CA ALA A 60 -17.24 16.10 15.35
C ALA A 60 -16.70 14.71 15.71
N ALA A 61 -17.50 13.93 16.49
CA ALA A 61 -17.12 12.56 16.86
C ALA A 61 -17.10 11.63 15.63
N SER A 62 -18.05 11.80 14.71
CA SER A 62 -18.09 11.05 13.44
C SER A 62 -16.84 11.32 12.60
N CYS A 63 -16.49 12.57 12.41
CA CYS A 63 -15.27 12.95 11.69
C CYS A 63 -14.00 12.40 12.37
N GLY A 64 -13.93 12.49 13.70
CA GLY A 64 -12.78 11.96 14.43
C GLY A 64 -12.62 10.44 14.33
N LEU A 65 -13.72 9.67 14.42
CA LEU A 65 -13.69 8.21 14.25
C LEU A 65 -13.24 7.80 12.85
N LEU A 66 -13.75 8.48 11.82
CA LEU A 66 -13.34 8.23 10.42
C LEU A 66 -11.88 8.61 10.16
N ALA A 67 -11.45 9.76 10.70
CA ALA A 67 -10.06 10.20 10.59
C ALA A 67 -9.10 9.20 11.24
N LEU A 68 -9.42 8.70 12.46
CA LEU A 68 -8.59 7.72 13.14
C LEU A 68 -8.52 6.38 12.38
N GLN A 69 -9.65 5.91 11.85
CA GLN A 69 -9.69 4.70 11.02
C GLN A 69 -8.87 4.87 9.74
N TYR A 70 -8.97 6.03 9.09
CA TYR A 70 -8.19 6.34 7.89
C TYR A 70 -6.69 6.37 8.19
N LEU A 71 -6.27 7.08 9.25
CA LEU A 71 -4.87 7.15 9.67
C LEU A 71 -4.31 5.76 10.02
N TYR A 72 -5.09 4.94 10.71
CA TYR A 72 -4.71 3.56 10.99
C TYR A 72 -4.48 2.76 9.70
N SER A 73 -5.45 2.80 8.77
CA SER A 73 -5.35 2.04 7.51
C SER A 73 -4.17 2.52 6.66
N LEU A 74 -3.96 3.83 6.56
CA LEU A 74 -2.83 4.41 5.83
C LEU A 74 -1.49 3.99 6.44
N SER A 75 -1.34 4.14 7.77
CA SER A 75 -0.12 3.76 8.48
C SER A 75 0.20 2.28 8.34
N PHE A 76 -0.84 1.41 8.39
CA PHE A 76 -0.64 -0.02 8.21
C PHE A 76 -0.15 -0.34 6.79
N LEU A 77 -0.78 0.25 5.75
CA LEU A 77 -0.39 0.05 4.36
C LEU A 77 1.04 0.54 4.08
N GLU A 78 1.41 1.68 4.64
CA GLU A 78 2.77 2.22 4.56
C GLU A 78 3.80 1.29 5.22
N LEU A 79 3.53 0.84 6.45
CA LEU A 79 4.43 -0.09 7.16
C LEU A 79 4.54 -1.43 6.42
N TRP A 80 3.42 -1.93 5.89
CA TRP A 80 3.40 -3.16 5.11
C TRP A 80 4.21 -3.01 3.81
N SER A 81 4.01 -1.91 3.08
CA SER A 81 4.76 -1.58 1.86
C SER A 81 6.26 -1.45 2.12
N LEU A 82 6.65 -0.81 3.24
CA LEU A 82 8.03 -0.73 3.66
C LEU A 82 8.62 -2.10 3.99
N ALA A 83 7.85 -2.96 4.66
CA ALA A 83 8.31 -4.30 5.04
C ALA A 83 8.49 -5.20 3.81
N GLU A 84 7.57 -5.16 2.84
CA GLU A 84 7.65 -5.97 1.64
C GLU A 84 8.59 -5.36 0.59
N GLY A 85 8.58 -4.05 0.47
CA GLY A 85 9.27 -3.28 -0.56
C GLY A 85 10.71 -2.89 -0.25
N SER A 86 11.15 -3.01 0.98
CA SER A 86 12.43 -2.44 1.43
C SER A 86 13.64 -3.29 1.02
N TYR A 87 14.44 -2.77 0.09
CA TYR A 87 15.77 -3.32 -0.21
C TYR A 87 16.63 -3.42 1.05
N SER A 88 16.57 -2.40 1.92
CA SER A 88 17.33 -2.34 3.16
C SER A 88 16.95 -3.49 4.10
N LEU A 89 15.66 -3.80 4.25
CA LEU A 89 15.20 -4.91 5.06
C LEU A 89 15.67 -6.25 4.49
N GLN A 90 15.60 -6.44 3.16
CA GLN A 90 16.07 -7.65 2.50
C GLN A 90 17.59 -7.84 2.70
N ILE A 91 18.38 -6.78 2.59
CA ILE A 91 19.83 -6.79 2.88
C ILE A 91 20.07 -7.18 4.33
N LEU A 92 19.40 -6.50 5.28
CA LEU A 92 19.54 -6.79 6.71
C LEU A 92 19.18 -8.23 7.06
N LEU A 93 18.07 -8.75 6.52
CA LEU A 93 17.67 -10.14 6.72
C LEU A 93 18.70 -11.13 6.14
N ARG A 94 19.33 -10.79 5.03
CA ARG A 94 20.34 -11.64 4.41
C ARG A 94 21.64 -11.63 5.22
N VAL A 95 22.09 -10.46 5.63
CA VAL A 95 23.26 -10.29 6.52
C VAL A 95 23.03 -11.01 7.86
N SER A 96 21.84 -10.94 8.42
CA SER A 96 21.54 -11.61 9.71
C SER A 96 21.52 -13.13 9.63
N ARG A 97 21.31 -13.70 8.44
CA ARG A 97 21.28 -15.17 8.22
C ARG A 97 22.63 -15.77 7.86
N GLN A 98 23.61 -14.94 7.52
CA GLN A 98 24.95 -15.33 7.12
C GLN A 98 25.97 -14.66 8.04
N ALA A 99 26.94 -15.40 8.55
CA ALA A 99 27.97 -14.85 9.44
C ALA A 99 28.85 -13.80 8.75
N SER A 100 29.00 -13.90 7.44
CA SER A 100 29.64 -12.89 6.58
C SER A 100 29.06 -12.98 5.18
N ILE A 101 28.91 -11.85 4.50
CA ILE A 101 28.44 -11.76 3.12
C ILE A 101 29.33 -10.75 2.39
N SER A 102 29.74 -11.06 1.17
CA SER A 102 30.55 -10.16 0.36
C SER A 102 29.71 -9.01 -0.20
N ARG A 103 30.38 -7.89 -0.53
CA ARG A 103 29.73 -6.75 -1.17
C ARG A 103 29.10 -7.12 -2.50
N GLU A 104 29.80 -7.96 -3.28
CA GLU A 104 29.38 -8.44 -4.60
C GLU A 104 28.09 -9.26 -4.50
N GLU A 105 27.98 -10.14 -3.51
CA GLU A 105 26.77 -10.93 -3.26
C GLU A 105 25.57 -10.07 -2.84
N ILE A 106 25.80 -9.01 -2.06
CA ILE A 106 24.76 -8.04 -1.71
C ILE A 106 24.27 -7.32 -2.96
N LEU A 107 25.18 -6.80 -3.80
CA LEU A 107 24.84 -6.06 -5.02
C LEU A 107 24.09 -6.94 -6.01
N ALA A 108 24.56 -8.15 -6.29
CA ALA A 108 23.86 -9.09 -7.17
C ALA A 108 22.44 -9.42 -6.67
N SER A 109 22.27 -9.54 -5.36
CA SER A 109 20.97 -9.76 -4.74
C SER A 109 20.02 -8.55 -4.90
N CYS A 110 20.56 -7.33 -4.75
CA CYS A 110 19.79 -6.11 -4.96
C CYS A 110 19.36 -5.93 -6.42
N GLU A 111 20.23 -6.27 -7.38
CA GLU A 111 19.92 -6.24 -8.80
C GLU A 111 18.81 -7.23 -9.17
N ALA A 112 18.87 -8.45 -8.66
CA ALA A 112 17.84 -9.46 -8.88
C ALA A 112 16.46 -9.02 -8.34
N ILE A 113 16.41 -8.52 -7.10
CA ILE A 113 15.18 -7.99 -6.49
C ILE A 113 14.67 -6.78 -7.30
N GLY A 114 15.58 -5.91 -7.76
CA GLY A 114 15.24 -4.74 -8.58
C GLY A 114 14.63 -5.12 -9.93
N ALA A 115 15.17 -6.14 -10.59
CA ALA A 115 14.67 -6.63 -11.87
C ALA A 115 13.26 -7.22 -11.73
N ASP A 116 13.03 -8.03 -10.69
CA ASP A 116 11.71 -8.63 -10.43
C ASP A 116 10.66 -7.56 -10.11
N LYS A 117 11.00 -6.57 -9.27
CA LYS A 117 10.11 -5.44 -8.97
C LYS A 117 9.78 -4.60 -10.19
N LYS A 118 10.76 -4.29 -11.03
CA LYS A 118 10.51 -3.55 -12.27
C LYS A 118 9.58 -4.31 -13.19
N ARG A 119 9.76 -5.63 -13.32
CA ARG A 119 8.91 -6.50 -14.15
C ARG A 119 7.48 -6.54 -13.63
N ASN A 120 7.30 -6.73 -12.33
CA ASN A 120 5.97 -6.75 -11.69
C ASN A 120 5.26 -5.40 -11.85
N ARG A 121 5.95 -4.29 -11.62
CA ARG A 121 5.38 -2.94 -11.84
C ARG A 121 4.99 -2.69 -13.29
N LEU A 122 5.80 -3.13 -14.25
CA LEU A 122 5.45 -2.99 -15.66
C LEU A 122 4.20 -3.80 -16.00
N HIS A 123 4.12 -5.05 -15.51
CA HIS A 123 2.92 -5.87 -15.65
C HIS A 123 1.68 -5.23 -15.02
N ASP A 124 1.81 -4.62 -13.84
CA ASP A 124 0.71 -3.92 -13.18
C ASP A 124 0.25 -2.70 -13.98
N LEU A 125 1.18 -1.91 -14.52
CA LEU A 125 0.86 -0.77 -15.38
C LEU A 125 0.14 -1.21 -16.67
N GLN A 126 0.52 -2.34 -17.26
CA GLN A 126 -0.17 -2.93 -18.39
C GLN A 126 -1.58 -3.41 -18.01
N SER A 127 -1.72 -4.10 -16.88
CA SER A 127 -3.01 -4.62 -16.40
C SER A 127 -4.00 -3.49 -16.05
N LEU A 128 -3.50 -2.34 -15.62
CA LEU A 128 -4.27 -1.12 -15.38
C LEU A 128 -4.56 -0.33 -16.67
N GLY A 129 -4.05 -0.79 -17.81
CA GLY A 129 -4.23 -0.12 -19.09
C GLY A 129 -3.52 1.24 -19.19
N LEU A 130 -2.51 1.50 -18.35
CA LEU A 130 -1.73 2.74 -18.37
C LEU A 130 -0.60 2.71 -19.41
N VAL A 131 -0.10 1.50 -19.69
CA VAL A 131 0.96 1.25 -20.65
C VAL A 131 0.51 0.16 -21.61
N ALA A 132 0.79 0.31 -22.89
CA ALA A 132 0.54 -0.68 -23.92
C ALA A 132 1.86 -1.12 -24.56
N GLU A 133 2.00 -2.41 -24.83
CA GLU A 133 3.11 -2.97 -25.59
C GLU A 133 2.80 -2.87 -27.09
N ALA A 134 3.70 -2.27 -27.85
CA ALA A 134 3.61 -2.19 -29.29
C ALA A 134 4.16 -3.49 -29.96
N PRO A 135 3.80 -3.78 -31.22
CA PRO A 135 4.25 -5.00 -31.92
C PRO A 135 5.78 -5.14 -32.07
N ASP A 136 6.51 -4.04 -31.91
CA ASP A 136 7.98 -3.99 -31.93
C ASP A 136 8.61 -4.27 -30.54
N GLY A 137 7.80 -4.63 -29.53
CA GLY A 137 8.26 -4.88 -28.17
C GLY A 137 8.55 -3.61 -27.36
N THR A 138 8.24 -2.42 -27.90
CA THR A 138 8.36 -1.16 -27.16
C THR A 138 7.11 -0.89 -26.33
N PHE A 139 7.27 -0.14 -25.24
CA PHE A 139 6.15 0.25 -24.37
C PHE A 139 5.79 1.71 -24.61
N LYS A 140 4.49 1.99 -24.73
CA LYS A 140 3.95 3.35 -24.93
C LYS A 140 2.87 3.64 -23.88
N LEU A 141 2.79 4.89 -23.45
CA LEU A 141 1.68 5.32 -22.60
C LEU A 141 0.36 5.23 -23.38
N SER A 142 -0.67 4.73 -22.72
CA SER A 142 -2.04 4.83 -23.22
C SER A 142 -2.55 6.27 -23.03
N ALA A 143 -3.73 6.59 -23.56
CA ALA A 143 -4.38 7.87 -23.31
C ALA A 143 -4.62 8.11 -21.80
N MET A 144 -5.02 7.06 -21.06
CA MET A 144 -5.20 7.12 -19.60
C MET A 144 -3.87 7.28 -18.87
N GLY A 145 -2.81 6.61 -19.33
CA GLY A 145 -1.46 6.78 -18.80
C GLY A 145 -0.93 8.19 -19.00
N THR A 146 -1.13 8.78 -20.17
CA THR A 146 -0.74 10.17 -20.47
C THR A 146 -1.46 11.16 -19.55
N MET A 147 -2.78 11.03 -19.42
CA MET A 147 -3.57 11.89 -18.53
C MET A 147 -3.09 11.80 -17.07
N LEU A 148 -2.77 10.60 -16.58
CA LEU A 148 -2.25 10.39 -15.23
C LEU A 148 -0.88 11.07 -15.05
N VAL A 149 0.03 10.90 -16.01
CA VAL A 149 1.36 11.52 -15.98
C VAL A 149 1.25 13.05 -15.98
N ASP A 150 0.37 13.61 -16.79
CA ASP A 150 0.15 15.07 -16.85
C ASP A 150 -0.38 15.60 -15.51
N MET A 151 -1.34 14.90 -14.90
CA MET A 151 -1.88 15.26 -13.59
C MET A 151 -0.79 15.19 -12.50
N LEU A 152 -0.01 14.11 -12.45
CA LEU A 152 1.07 13.96 -11.48
C LEU A 152 2.17 15.02 -11.70
N SER A 153 2.53 15.30 -12.94
CA SER A 153 3.51 16.35 -13.29
C SER A 153 3.04 17.73 -12.84
N LEU A 154 1.74 18.02 -12.97
CA LEU A 154 1.16 19.25 -12.45
C LEU A 154 1.28 19.32 -10.91
N ILE A 155 0.94 18.24 -10.20
CA ILE A 155 1.08 18.17 -8.75
C ILE A 155 2.55 18.36 -8.33
N MET A 156 3.48 17.68 -8.98
CA MET A 156 4.92 17.83 -8.71
C MET A 156 5.41 19.26 -8.89
N ARG A 157 4.96 19.95 -9.95
CA ARG A 157 5.28 21.36 -10.18
C ARG A 157 4.70 22.27 -9.10
N LEU A 158 3.46 22.01 -8.66
CA LEU A 158 2.80 22.81 -7.61
C LEU A 158 3.42 22.58 -6.22
N THR A 159 3.93 21.38 -5.94
CA THR A 159 4.55 21.02 -4.67
C THR A 159 6.07 21.25 -4.62
N THR A 160 6.67 21.74 -5.68
CA THR A 160 8.12 22.00 -5.80
C THR A 160 8.96 20.73 -5.57
N ILE A 161 8.38 19.55 -5.73
CA ILE A 161 9.12 18.27 -5.67
C ILE A 161 9.94 18.18 -6.97
N ARG A 162 11.28 18.18 -6.83
CA ARG A 162 12.20 17.97 -7.95
C ARG A 162 12.17 16.51 -8.37
N GLU A 163 12.14 16.27 -9.67
CA GLU A 163 12.40 14.94 -10.22
C GLU A 163 13.80 14.49 -9.75
N VAL A 164 13.84 13.40 -9.00
CA VAL A 164 15.09 12.70 -8.69
C VAL A 164 15.30 11.72 -9.84
N GLY A 165 16.17 12.12 -10.77
CA GLY A 165 16.59 11.30 -11.91
C GLY A 165 17.52 10.18 -11.48
#